data_0a86395919593190fd3127ecf6c77d6e
#
_entry.id   0a86395919593190fd3127ecf6c77d6e
#
_cell.length_a   1.000
_cell.length_b   1.000
_cell.length_c   1.000
_cell.angle_alpha   90.00
_cell.angle_beta   90.00
_cell.angle_gamma   90.00
#
_symmetry.space_group_name_H-M   'P 1'
#
loop_
_entity.id
_entity.type
_entity.pdbx_description
1 polymer ?
#
loop_
_entity_poly.entity_id
_entity_poly.type
_entity_poly.pdbx_seq_one_letter_code
_entity_poly.pdbx_strand_id
1 'polypeptide(L)'
;MLTPKLKQQIRSSFDGAKTQISNFSNRSSQNKMIAEISKTLMSEYPDTNPIICVEAPTGTGKTMAYLVSCLPIAKSLKKKLVIASANVALQEQILNKDIVEAKKYSSVDFEFALAKGRSRYVCIRNLINLTEDNSSSTTLFEDALLWDEKPTKNDLNNLYEMAESYSSKSWSGEIDDLESPPENSLWQKIACNRFTCNAKNCEFYNDCSFFNARKKASNSDVIIANHDLVLADIINGNNVLPDVEECIFIFDEAHHLSQKALSHFSSGGSTEFMRTSIRQCQGSIDQIIKITKSTATKSYIEKVDEALKELTDFISELEFSDDIYLFPIDGIPNEITNLTKQLFVLFNSCLLYTSPSPRD
;
A
#
# COMPACT_ATOMS: atom_id res chain seq x y z
N MET A 1 -3.43 -21.17 -25.99
CA MET A 1 -3.05 -22.59 -26.07
C MET A 1 -1.59 -22.81 -25.71
N LEU A 2 -1.26 -23.87 -24.99
CA LEU A 2 0.09 -24.29 -24.63
C LEU A 2 0.85 -24.79 -25.86
N THR A 3 1.74 -23.93 -26.38
CA THR A 3 2.60 -24.31 -27.53
C THR A 3 3.63 -25.39 -27.13
N PRO A 4 4.14 -26.20 -28.08
CA PRO A 4 5.21 -27.16 -27.77
C PRO A 4 6.45 -26.51 -27.15
N LYS A 5 6.82 -25.32 -27.61
CA LYS A 5 7.95 -24.53 -27.06
C LYS A 5 7.72 -24.18 -25.58
N LEU A 6 6.52 -23.69 -25.24
CA LEU A 6 6.18 -23.30 -23.87
C LEU A 6 6.15 -24.52 -22.94
N LYS A 7 5.56 -25.66 -23.41
CA LYS A 7 5.61 -26.92 -22.66
C LYS A 7 7.05 -27.37 -22.38
N GLN A 8 7.94 -27.21 -23.35
CA GLN A 8 9.37 -27.52 -23.19
C GLN A 8 10.02 -26.60 -22.16
N GLN A 9 9.76 -25.29 -22.20
CA GLN A 9 10.30 -24.34 -21.23
C GLN A 9 9.86 -24.66 -19.80
N ILE A 10 8.57 -24.97 -19.57
CA ILE A 10 8.04 -25.38 -18.27
C ILE A 10 8.73 -26.68 -17.78
N ARG A 11 8.88 -27.66 -18.67
CA ARG A 11 9.60 -28.90 -18.34
C ARG A 11 11.07 -28.66 -18.02
N SER A 12 11.75 -27.85 -18.80
CA SER A 12 13.15 -27.49 -18.54
C SER A 12 13.34 -26.78 -17.20
N SER A 13 12.43 -25.86 -16.83
CA SER A 13 12.43 -25.22 -15.49
C SER A 13 12.20 -26.26 -14.38
N PHE A 14 11.29 -27.19 -14.58
CA PHE A 14 11.02 -28.25 -13.59
C PHE A 14 12.21 -29.22 -13.45
N ASP A 15 12.83 -29.62 -14.55
CA ASP A 15 14.00 -30.49 -14.53
C ASP A 15 15.22 -29.74 -13.93
N GLY A 16 15.35 -28.45 -14.20
CA GLY A 16 16.31 -27.59 -13.52
C GLY A 16 16.09 -27.56 -12.01
N ALA A 17 14.84 -27.41 -11.55
CA ALA A 17 14.50 -27.45 -10.13
C ALA A 17 14.89 -28.78 -9.47
N LYS A 18 14.71 -29.92 -10.15
CA LYS A 18 15.12 -31.24 -9.64
C LYS A 18 16.62 -31.33 -9.36
N THR A 19 17.43 -30.63 -10.17
CA THR A 19 18.89 -30.67 -10.06
C THR A 19 19.45 -29.63 -9.09
N GLN A 20 18.78 -28.48 -8.96
CA GLN A 20 19.29 -27.33 -8.20
C GLN A 20 18.77 -27.26 -6.76
N ILE A 21 17.57 -27.80 -6.50
CA ILE A 21 16.99 -27.76 -5.16
C ILE A 21 17.52 -28.95 -4.36
N SER A 22 18.19 -28.67 -3.25
CA SER A 22 18.64 -29.69 -2.31
C SER A 22 17.46 -30.47 -1.73
N ASN A 23 17.55 -31.79 -1.66
CA ASN A 23 16.49 -32.69 -1.17
C ASN A 23 15.18 -32.61 -1.98
N PHE A 24 15.25 -32.33 -3.27
CA PHE A 24 14.08 -32.32 -4.13
C PHE A 24 13.39 -33.69 -4.10
N SER A 25 12.08 -33.66 -3.85
CA SER A 25 11.24 -34.87 -3.95
C SER A 25 10.15 -34.64 -4.98
N ASN A 26 10.13 -35.45 -6.02
CA ASN A 26 9.09 -35.38 -7.04
C ASN A 26 7.75 -35.84 -6.48
N ARG A 27 6.77 -34.95 -6.43
CA ARG A 27 5.43 -35.19 -5.91
C ARG A 27 4.40 -35.09 -7.02
N SER A 28 3.54 -36.11 -7.13
CA SER A 28 2.47 -36.12 -8.15
C SER A 28 1.52 -34.91 -8.02
N SER A 29 1.21 -34.46 -6.79
CA SER A 29 0.41 -33.29 -6.51
C SER A 29 1.02 -32.01 -7.08
N GLN A 30 2.34 -31.87 -6.96
CA GLN A 30 3.08 -30.73 -7.51
C GLN A 30 3.05 -30.72 -9.05
N ASN A 31 3.25 -31.87 -9.68
CA ASN A 31 3.16 -32.01 -11.14
C ASN A 31 1.75 -31.68 -11.64
N LYS A 32 0.71 -32.12 -10.91
CA LYS A 32 -0.68 -31.78 -11.21
C LYS A 32 -0.91 -30.29 -11.09
N MET A 33 -0.41 -29.64 -10.03
CA MET A 33 -0.52 -28.19 -9.83
C MET A 33 0.11 -27.40 -11.00
N ILE A 34 1.35 -27.75 -11.40
CA ILE A 34 2.01 -27.15 -12.55
C ILE A 34 1.18 -27.28 -13.83
N ALA A 35 0.62 -28.48 -14.08
CA ALA A 35 -0.19 -28.74 -15.25
C ALA A 35 -1.48 -27.93 -15.27
N GLU A 36 -2.22 -27.90 -14.15
CA GLU A 36 -3.49 -27.18 -14.05
C GLU A 36 -3.31 -25.66 -14.13
N ILE A 37 -2.30 -25.10 -13.44
CA ILE A 37 -1.96 -23.68 -13.59
C ILE A 37 -1.67 -23.34 -15.06
N SER A 38 -0.85 -24.17 -15.71
CA SER A 38 -0.45 -23.92 -17.10
C SER A 38 -1.63 -23.96 -18.06
N LYS A 39 -2.54 -24.92 -17.90
CA LYS A 39 -3.74 -25.02 -18.73
C LYS A 39 -4.70 -23.85 -18.52
N THR A 40 -4.93 -23.47 -17.26
CA THR A 40 -5.83 -22.38 -16.91
C THR A 40 -5.32 -21.05 -17.46
N LEU A 41 -4.06 -20.70 -17.22
CA LEU A 41 -3.48 -19.44 -17.69
C LEU A 41 -3.40 -19.35 -19.23
N MET A 42 -3.32 -20.48 -19.92
CA MET A 42 -3.30 -20.55 -21.37
C MET A 42 -4.69 -20.80 -22.00
N SER A 43 -5.75 -20.66 -21.21
CA SER A 43 -7.15 -20.78 -21.64
C SER A 43 -7.40 -22.09 -22.40
N GLU A 44 -6.89 -23.21 -21.89
CA GLU A 44 -7.20 -24.52 -22.46
C GLU A 44 -8.57 -25.07 -22.00
N TYR A 45 -9.19 -24.42 -21.02
CA TYR A 45 -10.54 -24.70 -20.58
C TYR A 45 -11.51 -23.76 -21.29
N PRO A 46 -12.45 -24.27 -22.10
CA PRO A 46 -13.43 -23.41 -22.78
C PRO A 46 -14.38 -22.77 -21.76
N ASP A 47 -14.84 -21.57 -22.09
CA ASP A 47 -15.84 -20.80 -21.33
C ASP A 47 -15.51 -20.50 -19.86
N THR A 48 -14.23 -20.54 -19.50
CA THR A 48 -13.77 -20.21 -18.14
C THR A 48 -12.85 -18.98 -18.13
N ASN A 49 -12.97 -18.18 -17.07
CA ASN A 49 -11.96 -17.15 -16.80
C ASN A 49 -10.64 -17.83 -16.43
N PRO A 50 -9.49 -17.20 -16.74
CA PRO A 50 -8.17 -17.76 -16.40
C PRO A 50 -7.84 -17.60 -14.91
N ILE A 51 -8.74 -18.10 -14.05
CA ILE A 51 -8.63 -18.08 -12.60
C ILE A 51 -8.57 -19.51 -12.09
N ILE A 52 -7.59 -19.80 -11.23
CA ILE A 52 -7.47 -21.10 -10.56
C ILE A 52 -7.25 -20.90 -9.07
N CYS A 53 -7.97 -21.66 -8.25
CA CYS A 53 -7.72 -21.78 -6.83
C CYS A 53 -7.15 -23.18 -6.56
N VAL A 54 -6.01 -23.23 -5.87
CA VAL A 54 -5.31 -24.47 -5.56
C VAL A 54 -5.12 -24.58 -4.05
N GLU A 55 -5.67 -25.61 -3.46
CA GLU A 55 -5.40 -25.98 -2.08
C GLU A 55 -4.34 -27.08 -2.04
N ALA A 56 -3.28 -26.84 -1.29
CA ALA A 56 -2.21 -27.81 -1.09
C ALA A 56 -1.60 -27.68 0.32
N PRO A 57 -1.32 -28.76 1.02
CA PRO A 57 -0.69 -28.74 2.34
C PRO A 57 0.66 -28.01 2.33
N THR A 58 1.09 -27.54 3.50
CA THR A 58 2.44 -27.00 3.68
C THR A 58 3.50 -28.02 3.28
N GLY A 59 4.63 -27.55 2.75
CA GLY A 59 5.70 -28.44 2.30
C GLY A 59 5.44 -29.14 0.96
N THR A 60 4.31 -28.93 0.29
CA THR A 60 4.04 -29.51 -1.04
C THR A 60 4.93 -28.88 -2.14
N GLY A 61 5.55 -27.72 -1.87
CA GLY A 61 6.35 -26.98 -2.85
C GLY A 61 5.49 -26.11 -3.77
N LYS A 62 4.46 -25.48 -3.20
CA LYS A 62 3.56 -24.55 -3.92
C LYS A 62 4.32 -23.48 -4.67
N THR A 63 5.25 -22.80 -3.98
CA THR A 63 6.05 -21.70 -4.54
C THR A 63 6.81 -22.12 -5.78
N MET A 64 7.53 -23.23 -5.72
CA MET A 64 8.24 -23.76 -6.86
C MET A 64 7.28 -24.12 -8.01
N ALA A 65 6.13 -24.73 -7.70
CA ALA A 65 5.17 -25.15 -8.73
C ALA A 65 4.61 -23.95 -9.50
N TYR A 66 4.21 -22.88 -8.82
CA TYR A 66 3.72 -21.69 -9.52
C TYR A 66 4.84 -20.94 -10.22
N LEU A 67 6.06 -20.86 -9.68
CA LEU A 67 7.18 -20.21 -10.37
C LEU A 67 7.56 -20.96 -11.65
N VAL A 68 7.69 -22.27 -11.62
CA VAL A 68 8.00 -23.12 -12.78
C VAL A 68 6.97 -22.94 -13.91
N SER A 69 5.70 -22.81 -13.57
CA SER A 69 4.63 -22.66 -14.57
C SER A 69 4.45 -21.20 -15.02
N CYS A 70 4.37 -20.25 -14.08
CA CYS A 70 3.98 -18.89 -14.39
C CYS A 70 5.10 -18.05 -15.02
N LEU A 71 6.38 -18.28 -14.69
CA LEU A 71 7.48 -17.50 -15.27
C LEU A 71 7.57 -17.65 -16.80
N PRO A 72 7.62 -18.88 -17.38
CA PRO A 72 7.64 -19.03 -18.83
C PRO A 72 6.35 -18.51 -19.50
N ILE A 73 5.20 -18.67 -18.83
CA ILE A 73 3.89 -18.22 -19.35
C ILE A 73 3.85 -16.70 -19.39
N ALA A 74 4.21 -16.01 -18.30
CA ALA A 74 4.23 -14.55 -18.22
C ALA A 74 5.14 -13.97 -19.32
N LYS A 75 6.34 -14.53 -19.49
CA LYS A 75 7.27 -14.12 -20.54
C LYS A 75 6.70 -14.35 -21.94
N SER A 76 6.02 -15.48 -22.17
CA SER A 76 5.37 -15.80 -23.46
C SER A 76 4.23 -14.85 -23.79
N LEU A 77 3.47 -14.43 -22.78
CA LEU A 77 2.34 -13.51 -22.89
C LEU A 77 2.75 -12.03 -22.85
N LYS A 78 4.05 -11.76 -22.63
CA LYS A 78 4.60 -10.41 -22.38
C LYS A 78 3.90 -9.70 -21.22
N LYS A 79 3.53 -10.46 -20.20
CA LYS A 79 2.91 -9.97 -18.96
C LYS A 79 3.91 -10.00 -17.81
N LYS A 80 3.69 -9.16 -16.82
CA LYS A 80 4.42 -9.21 -15.56
C LYS A 80 3.80 -10.22 -14.61
N LEU A 81 4.61 -10.77 -13.73
CA LEU A 81 4.15 -11.67 -12.68
C LEU A 81 4.13 -10.92 -11.35
N VAL A 82 2.97 -10.75 -10.76
CA VAL A 82 2.80 -10.16 -9.42
C VAL A 82 2.54 -11.27 -8.43
N ILE A 83 3.45 -11.45 -7.47
CA ILE A 83 3.34 -12.45 -6.40
C ILE A 83 3.00 -11.72 -5.11
N ALA A 84 1.78 -11.90 -4.63
CA ALA A 84 1.27 -11.30 -3.42
C ALA A 84 1.21 -12.32 -2.28
N SER A 85 1.91 -12.05 -1.18
CA SER A 85 1.91 -12.89 0.02
C SER A 85 1.03 -12.30 1.13
N ALA A 86 0.65 -13.11 2.11
CA ALA A 86 -0.25 -12.69 3.17
C ALA A 86 0.39 -11.69 4.15
N ASN A 87 1.69 -11.79 4.39
CA ASN A 87 2.41 -10.95 5.34
C ASN A 87 3.86 -10.68 4.90
N VAL A 88 4.55 -9.81 5.63
CA VAL A 88 5.92 -9.36 5.32
C VAL A 88 6.92 -10.51 5.45
N ALA A 89 6.80 -11.39 6.46
CA ALA A 89 7.74 -12.49 6.65
C ALA A 89 7.72 -13.49 5.47
N LEU A 90 6.54 -13.81 4.95
CA LEU A 90 6.39 -14.64 3.75
C LEU A 90 6.90 -13.92 2.50
N GLN A 91 6.70 -12.61 2.41
CA GLN A 91 7.21 -11.79 1.33
C GLN A 91 8.75 -11.82 1.29
N GLU A 92 9.41 -11.71 2.45
CA GLU A 92 10.86 -11.83 2.59
C GLU A 92 11.38 -13.22 2.25
N GLN A 93 10.66 -14.26 2.64
CA GLN A 93 11.01 -15.63 2.26
C GLN A 93 10.99 -15.81 0.74
N ILE A 94 9.94 -15.33 0.07
CA ILE A 94 9.85 -15.37 -1.41
C ILE A 94 11.01 -14.58 -2.03
N LEU A 95 11.28 -13.38 -1.52
CA LEU A 95 12.31 -12.48 -2.03
C LEU A 95 13.72 -13.06 -1.88
N ASN A 96 14.06 -13.51 -0.67
CA ASN A 96 15.44 -13.85 -0.31
C ASN A 96 15.81 -15.30 -0.64
N LYS A 97 14.82 -16.17 -0.79
CA LYS A 97 15.03 -17.59 -1.02
C LYS A 97 14.40 -18.06 -2.33
N ASP A 98 13.08 -18.07 -2.39
CA ASP A 98 12.38 -18.80 -3.44
C ASP A 98 12.63 -18.23 -4.83
N ILE A 99 12.62 -16.90 -4.98
CA ILE A 99 12.86 -16.24 -6.28
C ILE A 99 14.34 -16.31 -6.70
N VAL A 100 15.25 -16.26 -5.72
CA VAL A 100 16.70 -16.42 -5.98
C VAL A 100 17.02 -17.85 -6.41
N GLU A 101 16.37 -18.84 -5.81
CA GLU A 101 16.48 -20.24 -6.27
C GLU A 101 15.85 -20.39 -7.66
N ALA A 102 14.71 -19.73 -7.91
CA ALA A 102 14.07 -19.78 -9.23
C ALA A 102 14.95 -19.23 -10.36
N LYS A 103 15.77 -18.22 -10.11
CA LYS A 103 16.76 -17.74 -11.09
C LYS A 103 17.75 -18.82 -11.53
N LYS A 104 18.07 -19.79 -10.66
CA LYS A 104 19.03 -20.85 -10.97
C LYS A 104 18.44 -21.96 -11.85
N TYR A 105 17.13 -22.21 -11.72
CA TYR A 105 16.49 -23.35 -12.44
C TYR A 105 15.51 -22.92 -13.54
N SER A 106 15.16 -21.64 -13.61
CA SER A 106 14.23 -21.17 -14.63
C SER A 106 14.82 -21.27 -16.03
N SER A 107 14.02 -21.74 -16.98
CA SER A 107 14.36 -21.79 -18.39
C SER A 107 14.28 -20.43 -19.10
N VAL A 108 13.80 -19.41 -18.40
CA VAL A 108 13.70 -18.03 -18.88
C VAL A 108 14.42 -17.11 -17.93
N ASP A 109 15.09 -16.11 -18.48
CA ASP A 109 15.69 -15.05 -17.68
C ASP A 109 14.63 -14.02 -17.28
N PHE A 110 14.72 -13.50 -16.05
CA PHE A 110 13.79 -12.52 -15.50
C PHE A 110 14.45 -11.66 -14.45
N GLU A 111 14.00 -10.42 -14.35
CA GLU A 111 14.34 -9.51 -13.26
C GLU A 111 13.17 -9.39 -12.28
N PHE A 112 13.50 -9.17 -11.00
CA PHE A 112 12.49 -9.07 -9.95
C PHE A 112 12.73 -7.87 -9.04
N ALA A 113 11.65 -7.37 -8.46
CA ALA A 113 11.68 -6.31 -7.46
C ALA A 113 10.64 -6.52 -6.38
N LEU A 114 10.92 -5.98 -5.21
CA LEU A 114 9.99 -5.88 -4.10
C LEU A 114 9.21 -4.57 -4.23
N ALA A 115 7.90 -4.65 -4.13
CA ALA A 115 7.02 -3.49 -4.04
C ALA A 115 6.50 -3.35 -2.60
N LYS A 116 6.71 -2.18 -2.02
CA LYS A 116 6.23 -1.82 -0.68
C LYS A 116 5.31 -0.61 -0.73
N GLY A 117 4.47 -0.47 0.28
CA GLY A 117 3.62 0.70 0.45
C GLY A 117 4.45 1.99 0.61
N ARG A 118 3.90 3.11 0.15
CA ARG A 118 4.56 4.42 0.15
C ARG A 118 5.09 4.83 1.53
N SER A 119 4.34 4.57 2.59
CA SER A 119 4.71 4.88 3.97
C SER A 119 5.91 4.07 4.51
N ARG A 120 6.43 3.10 3.75
CA ARG A 120 7.66 2.37 4.11
C ARG A 120 8.92 3.13 3.70
N TYR A 121 8.80 4.23 2.94
CA TYR A 121 9.90 5.02 2.42
C TYR A 121 9.95 6.40 3.07
N VAL A 122 11.14 6.90 3.34
CA VAL A 122 11.36 8.25 3.84
C VAL A 122 11.07 9.28 2.74
N CYS A 123 10.47 10.40 3.13
CA CYS A 123 10.39 11.60 2.30
C CYS A 123 11.59 12.50 2.61
N ILE A 124 12.53 12.63 1.67
CA ILE A 124 13.76 13.42 1.85
C ILE A 124 13.42 14.87 2.19
N ARG A 125 12.44 15.45 1.51
CA ARG A 125 12.01 16.83 1.78
C ARG A 125 11.54 17.01 3.23
N ASN A 126 10.72 16.08 3.74
CA ASN A 126 10.25 16.15 5.12
C ASN A 126 11.41 15.94 6.10
N LEU A 127 12.34 15.03 5.81
CA LEU A 127 13.50 14.75 6.64
C LEU A 127 14.42 15.98 6.72
N ILE A 128 14.72 16.62 5.60
CA ILE A 128 15.54 17.85 5.55
C ILE A 128 14.84 19.02 6.26
N ASN A 129 13.55 19.22 6.01
CA ASN A 129 12.79 20.29 6.66
C ASN A 129 12.79 20.17 8.19
N LEU A 130 12.83 18.97 8.74
CA LEU A 130 12.87 18.73 10.18
C LEU A 130 14.29 18.77 10.77
N THR A 131 15.34 18.62 9.95
CA THR A 131 16.74 18.65 10.39
C THR A 131 17.38 20.02 10.19
N GLU A 132 16.98 20.77 9.19
CA GLU A 132 17.44 22.13 9.01
C GLU A 132 16.65 23.07 9.92
N ASP A 133 17.36 23.72 10.86
CA ASP A 133 16.83 24.77 11.73
C ASP A 133 16.54 26.02 10.87
N ASN A 134 15.56 25.92 9.96
CA ASN A 134 15.13 27.01 9.10
C ASN A 134 14.22 27.97 9.87
N SER A 135 14.84 28.71 10.82
CA SER A 135 14.25 29.91 11.43
C SER A 135 13.96 31.02 10.43
N SER A 136 14.14 30.81 9.12
CA SER A 136 14.06 31.84 8.09
C SER A 136 13.19 31.56 6.87
N SER A 137 12.60 30.40 6.69
CA SER A 137 11.61 30.14 5.63
C SER A 137 10.26 29.76 6.21
N THR A 138 9.59 30.75 6.66
CA THR A 138 8.23 30.82 7.12
C THR A 138 7.24 30.33 6.08
N THR A 139 6.83 29.10 6.18
CA THR A 139 5.42 28.84 6.04
C THR A 139 4.90 28.50 7.42
N LEU A 140 4.35 29.51 8.09
CA LEU A 140 3.68 29.47 9.40
C LEU A 140 2.62 28.34 9.55
N PHE A 141 2.44 27.54 8.51
CA PHE A 141 1.47 26.46 8.41
C PHE A 141 2.09 25.07 8.45
N GLU A 142 3.37 24.89 8.07
CA GLU A 142 3.99 23.57 8.01
C GLU A 142 4.51 23.09 9.38
N ASP A 143 5.08 23.98 10.17
CA ASP A 143 5.62 23.64 11.51
C ASP A 143 4.53 23.26 12.51
N ALA A 144 3.37 23.91 12.46
CA ALA A 144 2.25 23.63 13.35
C ALA A 144 1.51 22.33 13.02
N LEU A 145 1.63 21.83 11.77
CA LEU A 145 0.98 20.59 11.31
C LEU A 145 1.87 19.36 11.52
N LEU A 146 3.17 19.55 11.68
CA LEU A 146 4.12 18.43 11.78
C LEU A 146 4.30 17.92 13.21
N TRP A 147 4.09 18.77 14.23
CA TRP A 147 4.34 18.39 15.62
C TRP A 147 3.17 18.74 16.53
N ASP A 148 2.49 17.73 17.08
CA ASP A 148 1.54 17.92 18.19
C ASP A 148 2.28 18.36 19.47
N GLU A 149 3.52 17.88 19.65
CA GLU A 149 4.45 18.26 20.70
C GLU A 149 5.82 18.52 20.06
N LYS A 150 6.60 19.42 20.67
CA LYS A 150 7.98 19.71 20.20
C LYS A 150 8.82 18.43 20.23
N PRO A 151 9.63 18.18 19.16
CA PRO A 151 10.50 17.01 19.11
C PRO A 151 11.47 17.01 20.30
N THR A 152 11.71 15.84 20.86
CA THR A 152 12.72 15.65 21.89
C THR A 152 14.12 15.79 21.29
N LYS A 153 15.14 16.01 22.14
CA LYS A 153 16.53 15.99 21.66
C LYS A 153 16.91 14.66 21.01
N ASN A 154 16.34 13.56 21.51
CA ASN A 154 16.57 12.24 20.96
C ASN A 154 15.95 12.08 19.56
N ASP A 155 14.76 12.62 19.35
CA ASP A 155 14.11 12.62 18.04
C ASP A 155 14.95 13.38 17.01
N LEU A 156 15.45 14.56 17.38
CA LEU A 156 16.32 15.36 16.52
C LEU A 156 17.61 14.62 16.17
N ASN A 157 18.27 13.99 17.15
CA ASN A 157 19.46 13.19 16.89
C ASN A 157 19.19 12.05 15.93
N ASN A 158 18.09 11.30 16.11
CA ASN A 158 17.69 10.24 15.21
C ASN A 158 17.46 10.77 13.78
N LEU A 159 16.81 11.93 13.63
CA LEU A 159 16.58 12.54 12.31
C LEU A 159 17.90 12.95 11.65
N TYR A 160 18.85 13.52 12.38
CA TYR A 160 20.18 13.88 11.84
C TYR A 160 20.96 12.64 11.39
N GLU A 161 21.00 11.57 12.20
CA GLU A 161 21.65 10.30 11.83
C GLU A 161 21.02 9.67 10.59
N MET A 162 19.70 9.72 10.48
CA MET A 162 18.97 9.24 9.28
C MET A 162 19.29 10.09 8.06
N ALA A 163 19.35 11.41 8.18
CA ALA A 163 19.69 12.32 7.09
C ALA A 163 21.13 12.10 6.59
N GLU A 164 22.08 11.92 7.52
CA GLU A 164 23.48 11.61 7.20
C GLU A 164 23.61 10.25 6.50
N SER A 165 22.95 9.22 7.05
CA SER A 165 22.94 7.88 6.47
C SER A 165 22.32 7.84 5.08
N TYR A 166 21.28 8.62 4.85
CA TYR A 166 20.67 8.76 3.53
C TYR A 166 21.58 9.49 2.55
N SER A 167 22.17 10.61 2.97
CA SER A 167 23.06 11.43 2.14
C SER A 167 24.34 10.67 1.73
N SER A 168 24.88 9.87 2.66
CA SER A 168 26.05 9.01 2.41
C SER A 168 25.71 7.74 1.60
N LYS A 169 24.42 7.50 1.31
CA LYS A 169 23.91 6.28 0.65
C LYS A 169 24.19 4.99 1.42
N SER A 170 24.44 5.06 2.73
CA SER A 170 24.55 3.91 3.60
C SER A 170 23.19 3.31 3.97
N TRP A 171 22.12 4.08 3.81
CA TRP A 171 20.74 3.66 4.00
C TRP A 171 19.91 3.89 2.72
N SER A 172 19.09 2.93 2.36
CA SER A 172 18.22 2.95 1.17
C SER A 172 17.05 3.96 1.25
N GLY A 173 16.71 4.38 2.46
CA GLY A 173 15.52 5.17 2.75
C GLY A 173 14.27 4.32 3.04
N GLU A 174 14.42 3.01 3.20
CA GLU A 174 13.36 2.11 3.65
C GLU A 174 13.42 1.91 5.16
N ILE A 175 12.28 1.97 5.86
CA ILE A 175 12.25 1.75 7.31
C ILE A 175 12.69 0.33 7.68
N ASP A 176 12.44 -0.64 6.80
CA ASP A 176 12.76 -2.04 7.05
C ASP A 176 14.26 -2.33 7.03
N ASP A 177 15.07 -1.44 6.44
CA ASP A 177 16.53 -1.56 6.37
C ASP A 177 17.23 -0.94 7.59
N LEU A 178 16.47 -0.33 8.50
CA LEU A 178 17.01 0.23 9.74
C LEU A 178 17.11 -0.86 10.82
N GLU A 179 18.29 -1.00 11.44
CA GLU A 179 18.49 -1.91 12.57
C GLU A 179 17.62 -1.52 13.79
N SER A 180 17.44 -0.22 13.98
CA SER A 180 16.61 0.36 15.03
C SER A 180 15.66 1.39 14.42
N PRO A 181 14.46 0.97 13.96
CA PRO A 181 13.50 1.90 13.39
C PRO A 181 13.02 2.90 14.45
N PRO A 182 12.79 4.17 14.06
CA PRO A 182 12.28 5.19 14.98
C PRO A 182 10.85 4.85 15.43
N GLU A 183 10.41 5.50 16.50
CA GLU A 183 9.01 5.39 16.93
C GLU A 183 8.05 5.74 15.79
N ASN A 184 6.90 5.08 15.76
CA ASN A 184 5.93 5.25 14.68
C ASN A 184 5.46 6.70 14.54
N SER A 185 5.33 7.43 15.66
CA SER A 185 4.99 8.86 15.71
C SER A 185 6.00 9.72 14.95
N LEU A 186 7.29 9.44 15.10
CA LEU A 186 8.38 10.13 14.40
C LEU A 186 8.43 9.70 12.93
N TRP A 187 8.31 8.39 12.65
CA TRP A 187 8.34 7.88 11.29
C TRP A 187 7.23 8.48 10.42
N GLN A 188 6.00 8.57 10.91
CA GLN A 188 4.88 9.12 10.17
C GLN A 188 5.12 10.56 9.70
N LYS A 189 5.93 11.35 10.39
CA LYS A 189 6.26 12.72 10.03
C LYS A 189 7.22 12.81 8.84
N ILE A 190 8.15 11.86 8.74
CA ILE A 190 9.14 11.80 7.66
C ILE A 190 8.79 10.81 6.55
N ALA A 191 7.80 9.97 6.73
CA ALA A 191 7.38 8.99 5.72
C ALA A 191 6.80 9.67 4.47
N CYS A 192 6.98 9.02 3.32
CA CYS A 192 6.32 9.42 2.09
C CYS A 192 4.80 9.34 2.24
N ASN A 193 4.11 10.44 1.92
CA ASN A 193 2.66 10.55 2.00
C ASN A 193 2.09 11.01 0.66
N ARG A 194 0.95 10.47 0.23
CA ARG A 194 0.33 10.82 -1.04
C ARG A 194 -0.22 12.25 -1.08
N PHE A 195 -0.65 12.76 0.08
CA PHE A 195 -1.30 14.07 0.17
C PHE A 195 -0.31 15.24 0.12
N THR A 196 0.91 15.03 0.61
CA THR A 196 1.96 16.06 0.66
C THR A 196 3.01 15.90 -0.44
N CYS A 197 2.96 14.81 -1.23
CA CYS A 197 3.96 14.51 -2.23
C CYS A 197 3.69 15.24 -3.55
N ASN A 198 4.63 16.07 -4.00
CA ASN A 198 4.56 16.81 -5.26
C ASN A 198 4.98 15.97 -6.49
N ALA A 199 5.24 14.68 -6.32
CA ALA A 199 5.66 13.75 -7.39
C ALA A 199 6.79 14.34 -8.26
N LYS A 200 6.58 14.41 -9.57
CA LYS A 200 7.59 14.92 -10.54
C LYS A 200 8.01 16.38 -10.31
N ASN A 201 7.24 17.16 -9.58
CA ASN A 201 7.55 18.55 -9.26
C ASN A 201 8.39 18.69 -7.99
N CYS A 202 8.75 17.58 -7.34
CA CYS A 202 9.62 17.59 -6.17
C CYS A 202 11.08 17.72 -6.61
N GLU A 203 11.84 18.62 -6.00
CA GLU A 203 13.28 18.80 -6.26
C GLU A 203 14.11 17.51 -5.99
N PHE A 204 13.66 16.69 -5.03
CA PHE A 204 14.28 15.42 -4.68
C PHE A 204 13.73 14.21 -5.48
N TYR A 205 12.97 14.43 -6.57
CA TYR A 205 12.30 13.34 -7.28
C TYR A 205 13.26 12.25 -7.75
N ASN A 206 14.43 12.63 -8.27
CA ASN A 206 15.42 11.70 -8.81
C ASN A 206 16.12 10.86 -7.73
N ASP A 207 16.26 11.42 -6.53
CA ASP A 207 16.90 10.77 -5.38
C ASP A 207 15.87 10.09 -4.46
N CYS A 208 14.58 10.24 -4.72
CA CYS A 208 13.52 9.72 -3.89
C CYS A 208 13.48 8.19 -3.89
N SER A 209 13.68 7.59 -2.71
CA SER A 209 13.66 6.12 -2.51
C SER A 209 12.38 5.49 -3.02
N PHE A 210 11.22 6.10 -2.75
CA PHE A 210 9.94 5.60 -3.21
C PHE A 210 9.82 5.57 -4.74
N PHE A 211 10.19 6.65 -5.44
CA PHE A 211 10.09 6.68 -6.90
C PHE A 211 11.15 5.79 -7.56
N ASN A 212 12.33 5.66 -6.97
CA ASN A 212 13.35 4.74 -7.43
C ASN A 212 12.91 3.28 -7.29
N ALA A 213 12.31 2.91 -6.15
CA ALA A 213 11.73 1.57 -5.95
C ALA A 213 10.59 1.29 -6.94
N ARG A 214 9.70 2.25 -7.20
CA ARG A 214 8.65 2.12 -8.21
C ARG A 214 9.21 1.92 -9.62
N LYS A 215 10.23 2.70 -10.00
CA LYS A 215 10.89 2.55 -11.29
C LYS A 215 11.53 1.17 -11.44
N LYS A 216 12.16 0.66 -10.38
CA LYS A 216 12.71 -0.69 -10.36
C LYS A 216 11.61 -1.74 -10.53
N ALA A 217 10.51 -1.65 -9.77
CA ALA A 217 9.37 -2.56 -9.89
C ALA A 217 8.73 -2.51 -11.29
N SER A 218 8.56 -1.32 -11.85
CA SER A 218 7.98 -1.15 -13.19
C SER A 218 8.88 -1.71 -14.31
N ASN A 219 10.18 -1.82 -14.10
CA ASN A 219 11.11 -2.41 -15.07
C ASN A 219 11.33 -3.92 -14.86
N SER A 220 10.85 -4.50 -13.78
CA SER A 220 11.03 -5.91 -13.47
C SER A 220 9.98 -6.79 -14.14
N ASP A 221 10.31 -8.04 -14.42
CA ASP A 221 9.40 -9.06 -14.94
C ASP A 221 8.52 -9.64 -13.81
N VAL A 222 9.08 -9.72 -12.59
CA VAL A 222 8.41 -10.25 -11.39
C VAL A 222 8.37 -9.18 -10.31
N ILE A 223 7.20 -8.95 -9.75
CA ILE A 223 6.97 -8.00 -8.67
C ILE A 223 6.48 -8.80 -7.46
N ILE A 224 7.21 -8.71 -6.35
CA ILE A 224 6.82 -9.31 -5.08
C ILE A 224 6.13 -8.23 -4.25
N ALA A 225 4.94 -8.51 -3.73
CA ALA A 225 4.11 -7.59 -2.97
C ALA A 225 3.46 -8.32 -1.78
N ASN A 226 2.72 -7.60 -0.94
CA ASN A 226 1.78 -8.22 -0.02
C ASN A 226 0.34 -7.98 -0.49
N HIS A 227 -0.61 -8.75 0.06
CA HIS A 227 -2.03 -8.63 -0.28
C HIS A 227 -2.54 -7.21 -0.06
N ASP A 228 -2.12 -6.56 1.03
CA ASP A 228 -2.57 -5.22 1.40
C ASP A 228 -2.18 -4.18 0.35
N LEU A 229 -0.96 -4.27 -0.19
CA LEU A 229 -0.50 -3.37 -1.25
C LEU A 229 -1.30 -3.57 -2.54
N VAL A 230 -1.54 -4.83 -2.93
CA VAL A 230 -2.30 -5.14 -4.15
C VAL A 230 -3.74 -4.62 -4.03
N LEU A 231 -4.40 -4.88 -2.89
CA LEU A 231 -5.77 -4.41 -2.63
C LEU A 231 -5.84 -2.89 -2.59
N ALA A 232 -4.93 -2.24 -1.87
CA ALA A 232 -4.87 -0.79 -1.80
C ALA A 232 -4.60 -0.15 -3.16
N ASP A 233 -3.79 -0.77 -4.01
CA ASP A 233 -3.49 -0.25 -5.34
C ASP A 233 -4.69 -0.35 -6.27
N ILE A 234 -5.40 -1.47 -6.27
CA ILE A 234 -6.65 -1.65 -7.03
C ILE A 234 -7.68 -0.59 -6.65
N ILE A 235 -7.87 -0.33 -5.34
CA ILE A 235 -8.83 0.67 -4.85
C ILE A 235 -8.43 2.09 -5.26
N ASN A 236 -7.13 2.39 -5.30
CA ASN A 236 -6.62 3.71 -5.62
C ASN A 236 -6.34 3.93 -7.13
N GLY A 237 -6.75 3.03 -7.99
CA GLY A 237 -6.65 3.17 -9.44
C GLY A 237 -5.29 2.79 -10.03
N ASN A 238 -4.65 1.73 -9.53
CA ASN A 238 -3.42 1.12 -10.07
C ASN A 238 -2.25 2.11 -10.21
N ASN A 239 -1.87 2.75 -9.10
CA ASN A 239 -0.82 3.77 -9.11
C ASN A 239 0.58 3.21 -8.74
N VAL A 240 0.68 2.02 -8.19
CA VAL A 240 1.92 1.41 -7.69
C VAL A 240 2.34 0.23 -8.56
N LEU A 241 1.41 -0.65 -8.88
CA LEU A 241 1.61 -1.82 -9.72
C LEU A 241 1.28 -1.50 -11.17
N PRO A 242 1.75 -2.29 -12.14
CA PRO A 242 1.33 -2.18 -13.54
C PRO A 242 -0.17 -2.48 -13.69
N ASP A 243 -0.73 -2.08 -14.81
CA ASP A 243 -2.14 -2.32 -15.10
C ASP A 243 -2.51 -3.80 -14.98
N VAL A 244 -3.69 -4.07 -14.42
CA VAL A 244 -4.17 -5.43 -14.15
C VAL A 244 -4.13 -6.30 -15.40
N GLU A 245 -4.45 -5.72 -16.56
CA GLU A 245 -4.44 -6.42 -17.85
C GLU A 245 -3.04 -6.83 -18.32
N GLU A 246 -1.99 -6.15 -17.82
CA GLU A 246 -0.59 -6.44 -18.13
C GLU A 246 0.03 -7.44 -17.15
N CYS A 247 -0.72 -7.93 -16.16
CA CYS A 247 -0.22 -8.76 -15.10
C CYS A 247 -0.84 -10.16 -15.06
N ILE A 248 -0.11 -11.10 -14.48
CA ILE A 248 -0.60 -12.35 -13.91
C ILE A 248 -0.42 -12.23 -12.41
N PHE A 249 -1.50 -12.36 -11.65
CA PHE A 249 -1.46 -12.30 -10.19
C PHE A 249 -1.43 -13.68 -9.57
N ILE A 250 -0.55 -13.85 -8.58
CA ILE A 250 -0.51 -15.02 -7.69
C ILE A 250 -0.75 -14.51 -6.28
N PHE A 251 -1.80 -14.99 -5.64
CA PHE A 251 -2.07 -14.74 -4.22
C PHE A 251 -1.67 -15.98 -3.43
N ASP A 252 -0.49 -15.93 -2.81
CA ASP A 252 -0.04 -17.01 -1.92
C ASP A 252 -0.69 -16.85 -0.54
N GLU A 253 -1.06 -17.96 0.09
CA GLU A 253 -1.88 -18.01 1.30
C GLU A 253 -3.21 -17.21 1.15
N ALA A 254 -3.88 -17.41 0.01
CA ALA A 254 -5.08 -16.66 -0.40
C ALA A 254 -6.27 -16.78 0.58
N HIS A 255 -6.23 -17.71 1.55
CA HIS A 255 -7.26 -17.81 2.59
C HIS A 255 -7.35 -16.54 3.47
N HIS A 256 -6.29 -15.71 3.52
CA HIS A 256 -6.32 -14.42 4.18
C HIS A 256 -6.95 -13.30 3.33
N LEU A 257 -7.11 -13.52 2.02
CA LEU A 257 -7.49 -12.46 1.08
C LEU A 257 -8.90 -11.91 1.35
N SER A 258 -9.85 -12.77 1.71
CA SER A 258 -11.23 -12.36 1.96
C SER A 258 -11.33 -11.36 3.12
N GLN A 259 -10.67 -11.64 4.24
CA GLN A 259 -10.68 -10.76 5.40
C GLN A 259 -9.98 -9.43 5.11
N LYS A 260 -8.83 -9.49 4.43
CA LYS A 260 -8.10 -8.29 3.99
C LYS A 260 -8.92 -7.46 3.00
N ALA A 261 -9.58 -8.10 2.04
CA ALA A 261 -10.46 -7.41 1.11
C ALA A 261 -11.61 -6.69 1.84
N LEU A 262 -12.28 -7.36 2.78
CA LEU A 262 -13.30 -6.71 3.60
C LEU A 262 -12.75 -5.47 4.31
N SER A 263 -11.56 -5.55 4.92
CA SER A 263 -10.93 -4.43 5.59
C SER A 263 -10.58 -3.29 4.63
N HIS A 264 -10.03 -3.60 3.45
CA HIS A 264 -9.63 -2.59 2.47
C HIS A 264 -10.80 -1.94 1.72
N PHE A 265 -11.87 -2.70 1.45
CA PHE A 265 -13.07 -2.19 0.78
C PHE A 265 -14.09 -1.59 1.75
N SER A 266 -13.91 -1.77 3.08
CA SER A 266 -14.70 -1.07 4.08
C SER A 266 -14.29 0.40 4.15
N SER A 267 -15.27 1.27 4.35
CA SER A 267 -15.04 2.68 4.67
C SER A 267 -15.28 2.89 6.15
N GLY A 268 -14.32 3.52 6.79
CA GLY A 268 -14.43 3.82 8.22
C GLY A 268 -13.94 5.24 8.52
N GLY A 269 -14.41 5.79 9.62
CA GLY A 269 -13.96 7.07 10.13
C GLY A 269 -14.04 7.09 11.66
N SER A 270 -13.11 7.80 12.28
CA SER A 270 -13.14 8.09 13.71
C SER A 270 -13.68 9.49 13.92
N THR A 271 -14.76 9.62 14.65
CA THR A 271 -15.36 10.93 15.01
C THR A 271 -14.37 11.75 15.84
N GLU A 272 -13.64 11.12 16.76
CA GLU A 272 -12.64 11.78 17.59
C GLU A 272 -11.45 12.30 16.76
N PHE A 273 -10.94 11.51 15.81
CA PHE A 273 -9.90 11.94 14.89
C PHE A 273 -10.36 13.13 14.02
N MET A 274 -11.60 13.09 13.52
CA MET A 274 -12.16 14.20 12.74
C MET A 274 -12.26 15.47 13.57
N ARG A 275 -12.75 15.38 14.81
CA ARG A 275 -12.87 16.52 15.72
C ARG A 275 -11.50 17.10 16.09
N THR A 276 -10.52 16.27 16.36
CA THR A 276 -9.15 16.69 16.65
C THR A 276 -8.55 17.40 15.44
N SER A 277 -8.73 16.86 14.24
CA SER A 277 -8.25 17.49 12.99
C SER A 277 -8.90 18.87 12.76
N ILE A 278 -10.20 19.02 13.03
CA ILE A 278 -10.88 20.29 12.94
C ILE A 278 -10.31 21.31 13.92
N ARG A 279 -10.06 20.91 15.17
CA ARG A 279 -9.45 21.79 16.19
C ARG A 279 -8.05 22.24 15.82
N GLN A 280 -7.23 21.33 15.26
CA GLN A 280 -5.89 21.65 14.77
C GLN A 280 -5.95 22.66 13.60
N CYS A 281 -6.91 22.51 12.70
CA CYS A 281 -7.12 23.47 11.61
C CYS A 281 -7.64 24.84 12.07
N GLN A 282 -8.20 24.94 13.28
CA GLN A 282 -8.89 26.16 13.75
C GLN A 282 -7.97 27.37 13.80
N GLY A 283 -6.69 27.20 14.22
CA GLY A 283 -5.69 28.26 14.21
C GLY A 283 -5.40 28.82 12.82
N SER A 284 -5.28 27.94 11.83
CA SER A 284 -5.07 28.31 10.43
C SER A 284 -6.31 29.02 9.84
N ILE A 285 -7.48 28.55 10.20
CA ILE A 285 -8.76 29.13 9.77
C ILE A 285 -8.97 30.51 10.37
N ASP A 286 -8.64 30.73 11.63
CA ASP A 286 -8.72 32.06 12.26
C ASP A 286 -7.79 33.07 11.57
N GLN A 287 -6.64 32.65 11.07
CA GLN A 287 -5.75 33.49 10.25
C GLN A 287 -6.37 33.80 8.87
N ILE A 288 -6.93 32.79 8.20
CA ILE A 288 -7.64 32.98 6.92
C ILE A 288 -8.83 33.93 7.10
N ILE A 289 -9.60 33.79 8.17
CA ILE A 289 -10.72 34.70 8.49
C ILE A 289 -10.24 36.14 8.71
N LYS A 290 -9.11 36.33 9.40
CA LYS A 290 -8.51 37.68 9.58
C LYS A 290 -8.11 38.31 8.25
N ILE A 291 -7.61 37.54 7.31
CA ILE A 291 -7.17 38.01 5.99
C ILE A 291 -8.38 38.25 5.08
N THR A 292 -9.31 37.28 5.01
CA THR A 292 -10.43 37.31 4.06
C THR A 292 -11.65 38.07 4.59
N LYS A 293 -11.71 38.36 5.90
CA LYS A 293 -12.86 38.92 6.62
C LYS A 293 -14.15 38.11 6.44
N SER A 294 -14.05 36.84 6.05
CA SER A 294 -15.19 35.95 5.83
C SER A 294 -15.55 35.21 7.12
N THR A 295 -16.78 35.37 7.59
CA THR A 295 -17.31 34.65 8.76
C THR A 295 -18.00 33.34 8.39
N ALA A 296 -18.25 33.09 7.09
CA ALA A 296 -18.95 31.90 6.62
C ALA A 296 -18.20 30.61 6.98
N THR A 297 -16.89 30.58 6.82
CA THR A 297 -16.03 29.42 7.11
C THR A 297 -16.11 29.01 8.59
N LYS A 298 -16.13 30.00 9.51
CA LYS A 298 -16.26 29.73 10.94
C LYS A 298 -17.57 29.04 11.28
N SER A 299 -18.68 29.55 10.75
CA SER A 299 -20.00 28.95 10.95
C SER A 299 -20.10 27.51 10.41
N TYR A 300 -19.42 27.19 9.31
CA TYR A 300 -19.38 25.82 8.80
C TYR A 300 -18.63 24.87 9.72
N ILE A 301 -17.50 25.28 10.26
CA ILE A 301 -16.69 24.48 11.17
C ILE A 301 -17.43 24.20 12.46
N GLU A 302 -18.09 25.23 13.04
CA GLU A 302 -18.91 25.04 14.25
C GLU A 302 -20.03 24.02 14.01
N LYS A 303 -20.70 24.06 12.85
CA LYS A 303 -21.73 23.09 12.48
C LYS A 303 -21.18 21.68 12.29
N VAL A 304 -19.97 21.53 11.72
CA VAL A 304 -19.32 20.22 11.56
C VAL A 304 -18.92 19.64 12.91
N ASP A 305 -18.31 20.46 13.81
CA ASP A 305 -17.94 19.98 15.17
C ASP A 305 -19.17 19.60 15.99
N GLU A 306 -20.27 20.37 15.87
CA GLU A 306 -21.54 20.08 16.52
C GLU A 306 -22.15 18.74 16.03
N ALA A 307 -22.24 18.54 14.73
CA ALA A 307 -22.75 17.29 14.15
C ALA A 307 -21.86 16.07 14.47
N LEU A 308 -20.53 16.24 14.51
CA LEU A 308 -19.61 15.18 14.95
C LEU A 308 -19.76 14.87 16.45
N LYS A 309 -20.03 15.89 17.27
CA LYS A 309 -20.30 15.71 18.69
C LYS A 309 -21.59 14.92 18.91
N GLU A 310 -22.68 15.32 18.26
CA GLU A 310 -23.94 14.60 18.34
C GLU A 310 -23.82 13.14 17.91
N LEU A 311 -23.07 12.88 16.83
CA LEU A 311 -22.77 11.52 16.36
C LEU A 311 -21.96 10.73 17.39
N THR A 312 -20.97 11.36 18.03
CA THR A 312 -20.14 10.72 19.05
C THR A 312 -20.98 10.38 20.29
N ASP A 313 -21.80 11.33 20.73
CA ASP A 313 -22.69 11.16 21.90
C ASP A 313 -23.69 10.02 21.64
N PHE A 314 -24.30 9.99 20.46
CA PHE A 314 -25.21 8.90 20.06
C PHE A 314 -24.49 7.53 20.03
N ILE A 315 -23.29 7.45 19.45
CA ILE A 315 -22.52 6.21 19.42
C ILE A 315 -22.18 5.74 20.85
N SER A 316 -21.87 6.66 21.76
CA SER A 316 -21.52 6.31 23.15
C SER A 316 -22.69 5.73 23.96
N GLU A 317 -23.92 5.96 23.53
CA GLU A 317 -25.12 5.40 24.14
C GLU A 317 -25.47 3.98 23.67
N LEU A 318 -24.79 3.49 22.63
CA LEU A 318 -24.98 2.13 22.13
C LEU A 318 -24.34 1.10 23.06
N GLU A 319 -25.00 -0.03 23.25
CA GLU A 319 -24.46 -1.16 24.01
C GLU A 319 -23.49 -1.95 23.14
N PHE A 320 -22.20 -1.87 23.47
CA PHE A 320 -21.14 -2.60 22.77
C PHE A 320 -20.91 -3.98 23.38
N SER A 321 -20.66 -4.97 22.52
CA SER A 321 -20.14 -6.28 22.92
C SER A 321 -18.73 -6.42 22.34
N ASP A 322 -17.73 -6.63 23.19
CA ASP A 322 -16.31 -6.72 22.80
C ASP A 322 -15.84 -5.50 21.95
N ASP A 323 -16.23 -4.29 22.35
CA ASP A 323 -15.94 -3.03 21.65
C ASP A 323 -16.53 -2.93 20.23
N ILE A 324 -17.44 -3.82 19.87
CA ILE A 324 -18.10 -3.86 18.57
C ILE A 324 -19.61 -3.75 18.73
N TYR A 325 -20.23 -2.89 17.95
CA TYR A 325 -21.68 -2.83 17.77
C TYR A 325 -22.03 -3.16 16.31
N LEU A 326 -22.75 -4.24 16.09
CA LEU A 326 -23.21 -4.65 14.77
C LEU A 326 -24.64 -4.18 14.56
N PHE A 327 -24.84 -3.32 13.60
CA PHE A 327 -26.18 -2.93 13.19
C PHE A 327 -26.90 -4.11 12.51
N PRO A 328 -28.20 -4.32 12.79
CA PRO A 328 -29.01 -5.27 12.01
C PRO A 328 -28.99 -4.94 10.52
N ILE A 329 -29.13 -5.95 9.67
CA ILE A 329 -29.03 -5.82 8.20
C ILE A 329 -30.00 -4.77 7.65
N ASP A 330 -31.15 -4.53 8.33
CA ASP A 330 -32.19 -3.59 7.92
C ASP A 330 -32.25 -2.31 8.81
N GLY A 331 -31.22 -2.05 9.62
CA GLY A 331 -31.41 -1.11 10.70
C GLY A 331 -30.23 -0.27 11.13
N ILE A 332 -29.60 0.49 10.22
CA ILE A 332 -28.83 1.65 10.70
C ILE A 332 -29.83 2.67 11.26
N PRO A 333 -29.69 3.13 12.54
CA PRO A 333 -30.55 4.13 13.11
C PRO A 333 -30.69 5.37 12.22
N ASN A 334 -31.90 5.89 12.14
CA ASN A 334 -32.19 7.08 11.33
C ASN A 334 -31.33 8.28 11.77
N GLU A 335 -31.05 8.38 13.08
CA GLU A 335 -30.21 9.40 13.68
C GLU A 335 -28.79 9.38 13.06
N ILE A 336 -28.15 8.22 13.01
CA ILE A 336 -26.83 8.07 12.36
C ILE A 336 -26.90 8.43 10.87
N THR A 337 -27.94 7.93 10.19
CA THR A 337 -28.14 8.21 8.76
C THR A 337 -28.34 9.70 8.49
N ASN A 338 -29.07 10.40 9.35
CA ASN A 338 -29.30 11.83 9.19
C ASN A 338 -28.05 12.66 9.51
N LEU A 339 -27.35 12.35 10.61
CA LEU A 339 -26.10 13.02 10.98
C LEU A 339 -25.00 12.82 9.94
N THR A 340 -24.85 11.61 9.40
CA THR A 340 -23.88 11.35 8.34
C THR A 340 -24.23 12.06 7.03
N LYS A 341 -25.51 12.16 6.67
CA LYS A 341 -25.97 12.97 5.52
C LYS A 341 -25.70 14.45 5.74
N GLN A 342 -25.95 14.96 6.94
CA GLN A 342 -25.67 16.36 7.30
C GLN A 342 -24.15 16.66 7.18
N LEU A 343 -23.30 15.79 7.72
CA LEU A 343 -21.86 15.90 7.59
C LEU A 343 -21.41 15.87 6.13
N PHE A 344 -21.98 14.96 5.32
CA PHE A 344 -21.70 14.89 3.89
C PHE A 344 -22.02 16.18 3.16
N VAL A 345 -23.18 16.79 3.44
CA VAL A 345 -23.57 18.09 2.85
C VAL A 345 -22.63 19.20 3.27
N LEU A 346 -22.25 19.25 4.55
CA LEU A 346 -21.32 20.26 5.08
C LEU A 346 -19.94 20.11 4.42
N PHE A 347 -19.36 18.91 4.35
CA PHE A 347 -18.07 18.68 3.70
C PHE A 347 -18.09 19.01 2.21
N ASN A 348 -19.12 18.62 1.47
CA ASN A 348 -19.24 18.97 0.06
C ASN A 348 -19.41 20.48 -0.18
N SER A 349 -20.09 21.17 0.68
CA SER A 349 -20.21 22.63 0.59
C SER A 349 -18.84 23.32 0.76
N CYS A 350 -17.99 22.82 1.66
CA CYS A 350 -16.63 23.31 1.81
C CYS A 350 -15.77 23.05 0.55
N LEU A 351 -15.87 21.88 -0.06
CA LEU A 351 -15.12 21.52 -1.27
C LEU A 351 -15.48 22.41 -2.47
N LEU A 352 -16.74 22.78 -2.63
CA LEU A 352 -17.18 23.67 -3.71
C LEU A 352 -16.61 25.08 -3.62
N TYR A 353 -16.33 25.55 -2.40
CA TYR A 353 -15.71 26.87 -2.18
C TYR A 353 -14.17 26.86 -2.31
N THR A 354 -13.53 25.69 -2.23
CA THR A 354 -12.07 25.54 -2.30
C THR A 354 -11.57 25.01 -3.63
N SER A 355 -12.46 24.53 -4.51
CA SER A 355 -12.10 24.14 -5.87
C SER A 355 -11.92 25.39 -6.73
N PRO A 356 -10.78 25.55 -7.47
CA PRO A 356 -10.65 26.62 -8.43
C PRO A 356 -11.78 26.53 -9.46
N SER A 357 -12.38 27.67 -9.75
CA SER A 357 -13.42 27.74 -10.79
C SER A 357 -12.88 27.21 -12.11
N PRO A 358 -13.65 26.41 -12.88
CA PRO A 358 -13.21 25.97 -14.20
C PRO A 358 -13.08 27.09 -15.23
N ARG A 359 -13.03 28.35 -14.82
CA ARG A 359 -12.98 29.54 -15.66
C ARG A 359 -11.77 30.44 -15.47
N ASP A 360 -10.77 30.00 -14.65
CA ASP A 360 -9.51 30.73 -14.52
C ASP A 360 -8.36 29.96 -15.14
#